data_ccd73c9d9cb90ef74b85c2116a3871d7
#
_entry.id   ccd73c9d9cb90ef74b85c2116a3871d7
#
_cell.length_a   1.000
_cell.length_b   1.000
_cell.length_c   1.000
_cell.angle_alpha   90.00
_cell.angle_beta   90.00
_cell.angle_gamma   90.00
#
_symmetry.space_group_name_H-M   'P 1'
#
loop_
_entity.id
_entity.type
_entity.pdbx_description
1 polymer ?
#
loop_
_entity_poly.entity_id
_entity_poly.type
_entity_poly.pdbx_seq_one_letter_code
_entity_poly.pdbx_strand_id
1 'polypeptide(L)' 'MKLITKFNLRDHAWYMNENKPIEVIISSIEIFYVGTNQSYIKYNATDASNPVTWLDHTNLFEYALFVSKEELLESL' A
#
# COMPACT_ATOMS: atom_id res chain seq x y z
N MET A 1 14.42 -18.14 1.02
CA MET A 1 14.45 -16.74 0.64
C MET A 1 13.55 -15.94 1.58
N LYS A 2 14.08 -14.88 2.10
CA LYS A 2 13.33 -14.05 3.05
C LYS A 2 12.66 -12.92 2.28
N LEU A 3 11.34 -12.86 2.33
CA LEU A 3 10.60 -11.82 1.65
C LEU A 3 10.35 -10.68 2.62
N ILE A 4 10.81 -9.50 2.25
CA ILE A 4 10.66 -8.31 3.08
C ILE A 4 9.62 -7.41 2.45
N THR A 5 8.55 -7.14 3.19
CA THR A 5 7.53 -6.21 2.75
C THR A 5 7.84 -4.82 3.29
N LYS A 6 7.50 -3.78 2.50
CA LYS A 6 7.72 -2.40 2.92
C LYS A 6 6.80 -2.02 4.08
N PHE A 7 5.59 -2.57 4.08
CA PHE A 7 4.60 -2.27 5.11
C PHE A 7 4.15 -3.55 5.80
N ASN A 8 3.73 -3.41 7.04
CA ASN A 8 3.12 -4.50 7.81
C ASN A 8 1.61 -4.24 7.90
N LEU A 9 0.88 -5.26 8.35
CA LEU A 9 -0.55 -5.10 8.60
C LEU A 9 -0.76 -4.00 9.63
N ARG A 10 -1.77 -3.17 9.38
CA ARG A 10 -2.16 -2.03 10.21
C ARG A 10 -1.21 -0.84 10.13
N ASP A 11 -0.19 -0.90 9.28
CA ASP A 11 0.66 0.26 9.04
C ASP A 11 -0.13 1.31 8.27
N HIS A 12 0.22 2.56 8.51
CA HIS A 12 -0.32 3.68 7.75
C HIS A 12 0.56 3.93 6.54
N ALA A 13 -0.08 4.21 5.42
CA ALA A 13 0.62 4.51 4.17
C ALA A 13 -0.12 5.63 3.45
N TRP A 14 0.56 6.23 2.50
CA TRP A 14 0.00 7.33 1.71
C TRP A 14 0.13 7.00 0.23
N TYR A 15 -0.87 7.34 -0.55
CA TYR A 15 -0.78 7.22 -2.00
C TYR A 15 -1.69 8.25 -2.67
N MET A 16 -1.44 8.47 -3.98
CA MET A 16 -2.26 9.40 -4.75
C MET A 16 -3.49 8.69 -5.28
N ASN A 17 -4.65 9.19 -4.93
CA ASN A 17 -5.92 8.69 -5.43
C ASN A 17 -6.68 9.86 -6.04
N GLU A 18 -6.91 9.78 -7.34
CA GLU A 18 -7.61 10.82 -8.09
C GLU A 18 -6.99 12.20 -7.85
N ASN A 19 -5.66 12.26 -7.96
CA ASN A 19 -4.87 13.48 -7.80
C ASN A 19 -4.89 14.06 -6.39
N LYS A 20 -5.24 13.24 -5.39
CA LYS A 20 -5.22 13.68 -3.99
C LYS A 20 -4.41 12.70 -3.15
N PRO A 21 -3.53 13.20 -2.28
CA PRO A 21 -2.84 12.33 -1.35
C PRO A 21 -3.80 11.88 -0.26
N ILE A 22 -3.93 10.59 -0.07
CA ILE A 22 -4.78 10.05 0.98
C ILE A 22 -4.01 9.09 1.85
N GLU A 23 -4.39 9.03 3.10
CA GLU A 23 -3.82 8.12 4.07
C GLU A 23 -4.69 6.87 4.18
N VAL A 24 -4.04 5.71 4.18
CA VAL A 24 -4.74 4.44 4.29
C VAL A 24 -4.07 3.56 5.34
N ILE A 25 -4.80 2.57 5.80
CA ILE A 25 -4.30 1.59 6.76
C ILE A 25 -4.26 0.24 6.07
N ILE A 26 -3.09 -0.38 6.08
CA ILE A 26 -2.90 -1.66 5.39
C ILE A 26 -3.73 -2.74 6.06
N SER A 27 -4.63 -3.36 5.30
CA SER A 27 -5.53 -4.39 5.79
C SER A 27 -5.09 -5.80 5.40
N SER A 28 -4.51 -5.95 4.24
CA SER A 28 -4.00 -7.25 3.82
C SER A 28 -2.81 -7.07 2.89
N ILE A 29 -1.99 -8.10 2.85
CA ILE A 29 -0.78 -8.12 2.00
C ILE A 29 -0.86 -9.37 1.15
N GLU A 30 -0.75 -9.21 -0.16
CA GLU A 30 -0.79 -10.32 -1.10
C GLU A 30 0.55 -10.42 -1.82
N ILE A 31 1.08 -11.63 -1.87
CA ILE A 31 2.35 -11.89 -2.53
C ILE A 31 2.10 -12.81 -3.70
N PHE A 32 2.51 -12.36 -4.89
CA PHE A 32 2.36 -13.12 -6.11
C PHE A 32 3.72 -13.50 -6.67
N TYR A 33 3.89 -14.75 -7.00
CA TYR A 33 5.11 -15.25 -7.61
C TYR A 33 4.91 -15.41 -9.11
N VAL A 34 5.82 -14.82 -9.89
CA VAL A 34 5.79 -14.92 -11.34
C VAL A 34 7.12 -15.51 -11.78
N GLY A 35 7.08 -16.75 -12.25
CA GLY A 35 8.30 -17.45 -12.60
C GLY A 35 9.10 -17.84 -11.35
N THR A 36 10.39 -18.09 -11.54
CA THR A 36 11.22 -18.59 -10.45
C THR A 36 11.93 -17.50 -9.65
N ASN A 37 12.05 -16.29 -10.22
CA ASN A 37 12.86 -15.26 -9.60
C ASN A 37 12.13 -13.93 -9.40
N GLN A 38 10.83 -13.88 -9.69
CA GLN A 38 10.08 -12.63 -9.57
C GLN A 38 8.89 -12.78 -8.65
N SER A 39 8.67 -11.74 -7.86
CA SER A 39 7.49 -11.67 -7.01
C SER A 39 6.95 -10.25 -7.02
N TYR A 40 5.64 -10.13 -6.86
CA TYR A 40 4.98 -8.86 -6.69
C TYR A 40 4.31 -8.83 -5.34
N ILE A 41 4.35 -7.68 -4.70
CA ILE A 41 3.66 -7.47 -3.45
C ILE A 41 2.58 -6.43 -3.68
N LYS A 42 1.35 -6.79 -3.37
CA LYS A 42 0.20 -5.89 -3.45
C LYS A 42 -0.40 -5.72 -2.08
N TYR A 43 -0.94 -4.56 -1.84
CA TYR A 43 -1.58 -4.23 -0.58
C TYR A 43 -3.04 -3.91 -0.81
N ASN A 44 -3.87 -4.28 0.15
CA ASN A 44 -5.25 -3.83 0.22
C ASN A 44 -5.37 -3.03 1.50
N ALA A 45 -6.09 -1.93 1.44
CA ALA A 45 -6.12 -1.00 2.54
C ALA A 45 -7.49 -0.38 2.71
N THR A 46 -7.74 0.17 3.90
CA THR A 46 -8.93 0.94 4.18
C THR A 46 -8.53 2.40 4.35
N ASP A 47 -9.49 3.28 4.14
CA ASP A 47 -9.27 4.71 4.33
C ASP A 47 -9.02 4.99 5.81
N ALA A 48 -7.94 5.69 6.13
CA ALA A 48 -7.58 5.96 7.51
C ALA A 48 -8.56 6.92 8.18
N SER A 49 -9.22 7.77 7.41
CA SER A 49 -10.19 8.71 7.95
C SER A 49 -11.53 8.05 8.25
N ASN A 50 -11.78 6.88 7.67
CA ASN A 50 -13.03 6.16 7.90
C ASN A 50 -12.79 4.66 7.83
N PRO A 51 -12.16 4.08 8.87
CA PRO A 51 -11.72 2.69 8.84
C PRO A 51 -12.83 1.67 9.08
N VAL A 52 -14.07 2.08 9.12
CA VAL A 52 -15.17 1.19 9.49
C VAL A 52 -15.65 0.28 8.41
N THR A 53 -15.16 0.45 7.21
CA THR A 53 -15.73 -0.28 6.11
C THR A 53 -14.70 -1.12 5.41
N TRP A 54 -15.16 -1.81 4.49
CA TRP A 54 -14.53 -2.73 3.58
C TRP A 54 -13.21 -2.21 3.02
N LEU A 55 -12.52 -3.05 2.30
CA LEU A 55 -11.30 -2.68 1.62
C LEU A 55 -11.63 -1.63 0.55
N ASP A 56 -11.39 -0.38 0.89
CA ASP A 56 -11.70 0.73 -0.01
C ASP A 56 -10.68 0.85 -1.13
N HIS A 57 -9.47 0.38 -0.88
CA HIS A 57 -8.37 0.52 -1.82
C HIS A 57 -7.71 -0.83 -2.01
N THR A 58 -7.71 -1.32 -3.24
CA THR A 58 -7.18 -2.63 -3.56
C THR A 58 -6.12 -2.55 -4.65
N ASN A 59 -5.32 -3.61 -4.76
CA ASN A 59 -4.29 -3.73 -5.79
C ASN A 59 -3.27 -2.59 -5.74
N LEU A 60 -2.88 -2.20 -4.53
CA LEU A 60 -1.88 -1.16 -4.34
C LEU A 60 -0.50 -1.78 -4.39
N PHE A 61 0.32 -1.34 -5.33
CA PHE A 61 1.69 -1.81 -5.43
C PHE A 61 2.60 -1.06 -4.47
N GLU A 62 3.67 -1.70 -4.03
CA GLU A 62 4.60 -1.06 -3.09
C GLU A 62 5.15 0.27 -3.59
N TYR A 63 5.44 0.35 -4.88
CA TYR A 63 6.02 1.58 -5.42
C TYR A 63 5.05 2.75 -5.40
N ALA A 64 3.76 2.49 -5.26
CA ALA A 64 2.75 3.54 -5.21
C ALA A 64 2.46 4.00 -3.79
N LEU A 65 3.04 3.35 -2.79
CA LEU A 65 2.77 3.65 -1.38
C LEU A 65 3.98 4.30 -0.73
N PHE A 66 3.72 5.28 0.13
CA PHE A 66 4.75 6.06 0.81
C PHE A 66 4.49 6.08 2.31
N VAL A 67 5.56 6.22 3.08
CA VAL A 67 5.42 6.20 4.54
C VAL A 67 4.88 7.51 5.10
N SER A 68 4.96 8.59 4.34
CA SER A 68 4.45 9.88 4.76
C SER A 68 3.93 10.68 3.57
N LYS A 69 3.11 11.68 3.88
CA LYS A 69 2.58 12.58 2.86
C LYS A 69 3.71 13.36 2.20
N GLU A 70 4.70 13.78 2.98
CA GLU A 70 5.83 14.54 2.46
C GLU A 70 6.62 13.72 1.45
N GLU A 71 6.86 12.44 1.77
CA GLU A 71 7.57 11.56 0.86
C GLU A 71 6.81 11.38 -0.44
N LEU A 72 5.50 11.23 -0.35
CA LEU A 72 4.66 11.12 -1.53
C LEU A 72 4.77 12.37 -2.41
N LEU A 73 4.67 13.54 -1.79
CA LEU A 73 4.72 14.80 -2.54
C LEU A 73 6.08 15.04 -3.17
N GLU A 74 7.14 14.60 -2.52
CA GLU A 74 8.48 14.73 -3.05
C GLU A 74 8.71 13.84 -4.28
N SER A 75 7.92 12.79 -4.42
CA SER A 75 8.07 11.87 -5.56
C SER A 75 7.43 12.39 -6.84
N LEU A 76 6.66 13.44 -6.76
CA LEU A 76 5.94 13.98 -7.91
C LEU A 76 6.83 14.86 -8.81
#